data_92d5712b2662364df7cd20d3a801df86
#
_entry.id   92d5712b2662364df7cd20d3a801df86
#
_cell.length_a   1.000
_cell.length_b   1.000
_cell.length_c   1.000
_cell.angle_alpha   90.00
_cell.angle_beta   90.00
_cell.angle_gamma   90.00
#
_symmetry.space_group_name_H-M   'P 1'
#
loop_
_entity.id
_entity.type
_entity.pdbx_description
1 polymer ?
#
loop_
_entity_poly.entity_id
_entity_poly.type
_entity_poly.pdbx_seq_one_letter_code
_entity_poly.pdbx_strand_id
1 'polypeptide(L)'
;MNKQISFPTIFLALLSLSSTLHADWLQYRGPAASGVDASHPLPTSWNVETGENIRWQTPIPGMAHSSPIASGDRIYVTTAVAEQTATLKVGLYGDIASANDNGTQQWRLLALDAASGKILWDTLAVEAIPKVQRHTKASHCNSTPATDGQHIVAIFGSQGMFCFDTEGKLIWKKDLGPMDSGYYMAPTAQWGFGSSPIIHEGKVIVLCDVQKDSYLAAFDLADGRELWRTPRKDVPTWGTPTIVESEGVSQIVVNGWRETGGYDFATGSNLWTLDGGGDIPVPTPVFAHGLIYLTSAHGKWRPLRAIRPSARGSITPADPGQVNAAIAWAHGRQGNYMQTPLVTGDLLFACNDGGVLTCLDAKTGAIHYAERLSQRGQGFTASPVSVERYFSRQPPRTSKFSRAKPGGSILL
;
A
#
# COMPACT_ATOMS: atom_id res chain seq x y z
N MET A 1 15.91 41.24 -68.91
CA MET A 1 15.96 39.81 -68.56
C MET A 1 16.03 39.71 -67.05
N ASN A 2 14.87 39.60 -66.39
CA ASN A 2 14.79 39.42 -64.94
C ASN A 2 14.61 37.93 -64.66
N LYS A 3 15.60 37.31 -63.97
CA LYS A 3 15.50 35.94 -63.43
C LYS A 3 14.84 36.00 -62.07
N GLN A 4 13.62 35.47 -61.95
CA GLN A 4 13.01 35.19 -60.71
C GLN A 4 13.63 33.91 -60.09
N ILE A 5 14.18 34.03 -58.90
CA ILE A 5 14.65 32.91 -58.06
C ILE A 5 13.48 32.47 -57.16
N SER A 6 12.96 31.26 -57.43
CA SER A 6 11.94 30.63 -56.61
C SER A 6 12.62 29.84 -55.48
N PHE A 7 12.34 30.17 -54.22
CA PHE A 7 12.75 29.40 -53.04
C PHE A 7 11.66 28.36 -52.70
N PRO A 8 12.02 27.10 -52.47
CA PRO A 8 11.04 26.10 -52.00
C PRO A 8 10.74 26.33 -50.52
N THR A 9 9.46 26.52 -50.22
CA THR A 9 8.95 26.57 -48.84
C THR A 9 8.96 25.15 -48.27
N ILE A 10 9.88 24.86 -47.36
CA ILE A 10 9.89 23.60 -46.59
C ILE A 10 8.85 23.73 -45.50
N PHE A 11 7.76 22.99 -45.61
CA PHE A 11 6.76 22.81 -44.56
C PHE A 11 7.31 21.78 -43.54
N LEU A 12 7.81 22.30 -42.43
CA LEU A 12 8.21 21.45 -41.29
C LEU A 12 6.91 21.06 -40.52
N ALA A 13 6.40 19.86 -40.79
CA ALA A 13 5.31 19.30 -39.99
C ALA A 13 5.85 18.94 -38.60
N LEU A 14 5.58 19.79 -37.60
CA LEU A 14 5.75 19.45 -36.19
C LEU A 14 4.72 18.37 -35.84
N LEU A 15 5.14 17.11 -35.84
CA LEU A 15 4.42 16.04 -35.14
C LEU A 15 4.52 16.35 -33.66
N SER A 16 3.45 16.91 -33.09
CA SER A 16 3.24 16.94 -31.65
C SER A 16 3.03 15.50 -31.18
N LEU A 17 4.07 14.86 -30.69
CA LEU A 17 3.92 13.68 -29.84
C LEU A 17 3.16 14.14 -28.59
N SER A 18 1.85 13.91 -28.59
CA SER A 18 1.07 13.94 -27.36
C SER A 18 1.57 12.78 -26.50
N SER A 19 2.56 13.04 -25.65
CA SER A 19 2.87 12.12 -24.54
C SER A 19 1.63 12.11 -23.65
N THR A 20 0.83 11.06 -23.76
CA THR A 20 -0.17 10.74 -22.74
C THR A 20 0.63 10.49 -21.46
N LEU A 21 0.64 11.47 -20.57
CA LEU A 21 1.13 11.30 -19.22
C LEU A 21 0.24 10.24 -18.56
N HIS A 22 0.67 8.99 -18.59
CA HIS A 22 0.08 7.95 -17.77
C HIS A 22 0.67 8.12 -16.38
N ALA A 23 -0.18 8.35 -15.37
CA ALA A 23 0.29 8.31 -13.99
C ALA A 23 0.52 6.84 -13.64
N ASP A 24 1.75 6.52 -13.34
CA ASP A 24 2.13 5.22 -12.88
C ASP A 24 1.73 5.04 -11.40
N TRP A 25 1.01 3.98 -11.11
CA TRP A 25 0.65 3.53 -9.76
C TRP A 25 1.40 2.23 -9.47
N LEU A 26 2.73 2.36 -9.33
CA LEU A 26 3.68 1.25 -9.47
C LEU A 26 3.71 0.28 -8.29
N GLN A 27 3.12 0.62 -7.16
CA GLN A 27 3.17 -0.16 -5.92
C GLN A 27 1.98 0.17 -5.00
N TYR A 28 1.93 -0.49 -3.84
CA TYR A 28 0.91 -0.23 -2.82
C TYR A 28 0.82 1.26 -2.49
N ARG A 29 -0.37 1.83 -2.65
CA ARG A 29 -0.71 3.24 -2.47
C ARG A 29 0.02 4.23 -3.41
N GLY A 30 0.56 3.75 -4.53
CA GLY A 30 1.16 4.58 -5.59
C GLY A 30 2.47 5.25 -5.19
N PRO A 31 2.80 6.40 -5.77
CA PRO A 31 4.07 7.08 -5.54
C PRO A 31 4.33 7.34 -4.06
N ALA A 32 5.48 6.89 -3.54
CA ALA A 32 5.90 7.02 -2.15
C ALA A 32 4.83 6.57 -1.12
N ALA A 33 3.96 5.63 -1.49
CA ALA A 33 2.81 5.16 -0.70
C ALA A 33 1.85 6.29 -0.24
N SER A 34 1.83 7.40 -0.97
CA SER A 34 1.09 8.63 -0.60
C SER A 34 -0.43 8.46 -0.63
N GLY A 35 -0.94 7.61 -1.53
CA GLY A 35 -2.38 7.53 -1.81
C GLY A 35 -2.92 8.72 -2.60
N VAL A 36 -2.03 9.51 -3.24
CA VAL A 36 -2.39 10.71 -4.01
C VAL A 36 -2.03 10.52 -5.47
N ASP A 37 -2.99 10.72 -6.36
CA ASP A 37 -2.77 10.91 -7.78
C ASP A 37 -2.96 12.39 -8.13
N ALA A 38 -1.85 13.06 -8.46
CA ALA A 38 -1.86 14.48 -8.83
C ALA A 38 -2.19 14.72 -10.31
N SER A 39 -2.22 13.70 -11.14
CA SER A 39 -2.21 13.82 -12.60
C SER A 39 -3.55 13.57 -13.26
N HIS A 40 -4.46 12.81 -12.65
CA HIS A 40 -5.73 12.43 -13.26
C HIS A 40 -6.94 12.92 -12.47
N PRO A 41 -7.89 13.61 -13.13
CA PRO A 41 -9.17 13.92 -12.50
C PRO A 41 -9.99 12.64 -12.36
N LEU A 42 -10.48 12.37 -11.16
CA LEU A 42 -11.48 11.34 -10.93
C LEU A 42 -12.89 11.93 -11.00
N PRO A 43 -13.92 11.15 -11.42
CA PRO A 43 -15.30 11.54 -11.31
C PRO A 43 -15.69 11.71 -9.84
N THR A 44 -16.59 12.65 -9.56
CA THR A 44 -17.11 12.90 -8.20
C THR A 44 -18.24 11.96 -7.81
N SER A 45 -18.79 11.23 -8.78
CA SER A 45 -19.82 10.20 -8.62
C SER A 45 -19.59 9.09 -9.63
N TRP A 46 -19.95 7.88 -9.26
CA TRP A 46 -19.99 6.73 -10.17
C TRP A 46 -21.07 5.75 -9.70
N ASN A 47 -21.56 4.95 -10.64
CA ASN A 47 -22.53 3.92 -10.34
C ASN A 47 -22.19 2.65 -11.11
N VAL A 48 -21.88 1.59 -10.38
CA VAL A 48 -21.48 0.28 -10.94
C VAL A 48 -22.66 -0.41 -11.62
N GLU A 49 -23.89 -0.23 -11.13
CA GLU A 49 -25.10 -0.89 -11.64
C GLU A 49 -25.54 -0.25 -12.96
N THR A 50 -25.43 1.06 -13.10
CA THR A 50 -25.82 1.79 -14.31
C THR A 50 -24.67 1.98 -15.29
N GLY A 51 -23.41 1.76 -14.88
CA GLY A 51 -22.22 2.05 -15.66
C GLY A 51 -21.85 3.55 -15.69
N GLU A 52 -22.51 4.40 -14.90
CA GLU A 52 -22.21 5.84 -14.87
C GLU A 52 -20.77 6.07 -14.40
N ASN A 53 -19.98 6.78 -15.23
CA ASN A 53 -18.57 7.08 -15.00
C ASN A 53 -17.69 5.82 -14.76
N ILE A 54 -18.10 4.67 -15.28
CA ILE A 54 -17.33 3.42 -15.33
C ILE A 54 -16.85 3.23 -16.77
N ARG A 55 -15.54 3.20 -16.99
CA ARG A 55 -14.96 2.97 -18.31
C ARG A 55 -15.12 1.51 -18.74
N TRP A 56 -14.82 0.58 -17.86
CA TRP A 56 -14.97 -0.86 -18.06
C TRP A 56 -15.02 -1.60 -16.71
N GLN A 57 -15.45 -2.83 -16.75
CA GLN A 57 -15.48 -3.75 -15.62
C GLN A 57 -15.02 -5.12 -16.09
N THR A 58 -14.01 -5.69 -15.44
CA THR A 58 -13.45 -6.99 -15.79
C THR A 58 -13.53 -7.93 -14.60
N PRO A 59 -14.21 -9.09 -14.74
CA PRO A 59 -14.22 -10.14 -13.72
C PRO A 59 -12.81 -10.73 -13.59
N ILE A 60 -12.31 -10.81 -12.33
CA ILE A 60 -11.05 -11.47 -12.01
C ILE A 60 -11.36 -12.77 -11.29
N PRO A 61 -10.82 -13.92 -11.74
CA PRO A 61 -11.06 -15.20 -11.09
C PRO A 61 -10.46 -15.23 -9.69
N GLY A 62 -11.07 -15.99 -8.78
CA GLY A 62 -10.54 -16.23 -7.43
C GLY A 62 -10.82 -15.12 -6.44
N MET A 63 -9.94 -14.99 -5.44
CA MET A 63 -10.10 -14.07 -4.33
C MET A 63 -8.79 -13.36 -4.02
N ALA A 64 -8.82 -12.03 -3.95
CA ALA A 64 -7.69 -11.20 -3.56
C ALA A 64 -8.13 -9.99 -2.72
N HIS A 65 -7.23 -9.55 -1.84
CA HIS A 65 -7.31 -8.27 -1.14
C HIS A 65 -6.16 -7.34 -1.55
N SER A 66 -5.30 -7.79 -2.47
CA SER A 66 -4.29 -6.96 -3.12
C SER A 66 -4.95 -5.83 -3.91
N SER A 67 -4.29 -4.68 -3.96
CA SER A 67 -4.70 -3.60 -4.87
C SER A 67 -4.13 -3.84 -6.27
N PRO A 68 -4.81 -3.40 -7.33
CA PRO A 68 -4.18 -3.31 -8.64
C PRO A 68 -3.06 -2.28 -8.64
N ILE A 69 -2.07 -2.47 -9.51
CA ILE A 69 -1.06 -1.48 -9.85
C ILE A 69 -1.13 -1.18 -11.34
N ALA A 70 -0.68 0.03 -11.73
CA ALA A 70 -0.70 0.48 -13.10
C ALA A 70 0.68 0.97 -13.53
N SER A 71 1.10 0.61 -14.75
CA SER A 71 2.32 1.09 -15.38
C SER A 71 2.11 1.21 -16.89
N GLY A 72 2.24 2.40 -17.42
CA GLY A 72 1.99 2.69 -18.83
C GLY A 72 0.54 2.34 -19.22
N ASP A 73 0.39 1.45 -20.18
CA ASP A 73 -0.89 0.96 -20.70
C ASP A 73 -1.40 -0.32 -20.05
N ARG A 74 -0.77 -0.78 -18.97
CA ARG A 74 -1.07 -2.06 -18.30
C ARG A 74 -1.49 -1.89 -16.85
N ILE A 75 -2.43 -2.74 -16.43
CA ILE A 75 -2.82 -2.91 -15.04
C ILE A 75 -2.50 -4.33 -14.63
N TYR A 76 -1.78 -4.48 -13.50
CA TYR A 76 -1.42 -5.78 -12.98
C TYR A 76 -2.23 -6.11 -11.73
N VAL A 77 -2.72 -7.36 -11.66
CA VAL A 77 -3.56 -7.88 -10.59
C VAL A 77 -3.07 -9.23 -10.17
N THR A 78 -3.01 -9.46 -8.87
CA THR A 78 -2.73 -10.78 -8.29
C THR A 78 -4.00 -11.40 -7.73
N THR A 79 -4.14 -12.71 -7.78
CA THR A 79 -5.29 -13.44 -7.25
C THR A 79 -4.91 -14.86 -6.80
N ALA A 80 -5.73 -15.44 -5.93
CA ALA A 80 -5.67 -16.85 -5.57
C ALA A 80 -6.98 -17.53 -5.94
N VAL A 81 -6.92 -18.56 -6.78
CA VAL A 81 -8.06 -19.32 -7.28
C VAL A 81 -8.09 -20.68 -6.58
N ALA A 82 -9.14 -20.94 -5.84
CA ALA A 82 -9.38 -22.23 -5.18
C ALA A 82 -10.18 -23.17 -6.09
N GLU A 83 -9.99 -24.48 -5.94
CA GLU A 83 -10.86 -25.48 -6.57
C GLU A 83 -12.32 -25.34 -6.12
N GLN A 84 -12.52 -24.98 -4.85
CA GLN A 84 -13.84 -24.70 -4.28
C GLN A 84 -13.95 -23.22 -3.96
N THR A 85 -15.07 -22.59 -4.32
CA THR A 85 -15.30 -21.18 -4.04
C THR A 85 -15.30 -20.94 -2.53
N ALA A 86 -14.31 -20.19 -2.07
CA ALA A 86 -14.21 -19.80 -0.68
C ALA A 86 -15.22 -18.69 -0.35
N THR A 87 -15.80 -18.75 0.86
CA THR A 87 -16.74 -17.73 1.33
C THR A 87 -16.00 -16.73 2.22
N LEU A 88 -16.19 -15.44 1.94
CA LEU A 88 -15.74 -14.36 2.82
C LEU A 88 -16.79 -14.01 3.84
N LYS A 89 -16.39 -13.88 5.11
CA LYS A 89 -17.23 -13.22 6.12
C LYS A 89 -17.11 -11.70 6.00
N VAL A 90 -18.24 -11.02 6.19
CA VAL A 90 -18.32 -9.56 6.13
C VAL A 90 -18.56 -9.04 7.56
N GLY A 91 -17.93 -7.90 7.88
CA GLY A 91 -18.06 -7.24 9.18
C GLY A 91 -16.70 -6.87 9.77
N LEU A 92 -16.67 -5.86 10.63
CA LEU A 92 -15.41 -5.34 11.20
C LEU A 92 -14.96 -6.17 12.41
N TYR A 93 -15.89 -6.55 13.28
CA TYR A 93 -15.61 -7.20 14.57
C TYR A 93 -16.21 -8.61 14.68
N GLY A 94 -15.86 -9.29 15.73
CA GLY A 94 -16.56 -10.48 16.24
C GLY A 94 -16.11 -11.82 15.71
N ASP A 95 -15.09 -11.88 14.86
CA ASP A 95 -14.56 -13.14 14.38
C ASP A 95 -13.04 -13.10 14.28
N ILE A 96 -12.35 -14.02 14.93
CA ILE A 96 -10.91 -14.24 14.85
C ILE A 96 -10.58 -15.61 14.24
N ALA A 97 -11.58 -16.31 13.69
CA ALA A 97 -11.40 -17.65 13.16
C ALA A 97 -10.58 -17.65 11.88
N SER A 98 -9.77 -18.68 11.73
CA SER A 98 -9.13 -19.01 10.45
C SER A 98 -10.12 -19.71 9.54
N ALA A 99 -10.00 -19.49 8.24
CA ALA A 99 -10.75 -20.23 7.24
C ALA A 99 -10.22 -21.67 7.11
N ASN A 100 -11.13 -22.62 6.94
CA ASN A 100 -10.77 -24.01 6.72
C ASN A 100 -10.82 -24.31 5.21
N ASP A 101 -9.90 -23.73 4.46
CA ASP A 101 -9.72 -23.93 3.02
C ASP A 101 -8.33 -24.52 2.72
N ASN A 102 -8.15 -25.77 3.13
CA ASN A 102 -6.88 -26.50 3.00
C ASN A 102 -6.71 -27.16 1.61
N GLY A 103 -7.55 -26.82 0.63
CA GLY A 103 -7.45 -27.31 -0.74
C GLY A 103 -6.35 -26.62 -1.55
N THR A 104 -6.06 -27.16 -2.70
CA THR A 104 -5.15 -26.58 -3.68
C THR A 104 -5.60 -25.19 -4.10
N GLN A 105 -4.68 -24.28 -4.15
CA GLN A 105 -4.86 -22.92 -4.64
C GLN A 105 -3.93 -22.67 -5.83
N GLN A 106 -4.41 -21.91 -6.80
CA GLN A 106 -3.60 -21.38 -7.89
C GLN A 106 -3.37 -19.87 -7.64
N TRP A 107 -2.13 -19.49 -7.38
CA TRP A 107 -1.75 -18.08 -7.33
C TRP A 107 -1.38 -17.59 -8.72
N ARG A 108 -2.01 -16.51 -9.13
CA ARG A 108 -1.93 -16.00 -10.51
C ARG A 108 -1.61 -14.52 -10.53
N LEU A 109 -0.87 -14.10 -11.55
CA LEU A 109 -0.66 -12.72 -11.93
C LEU A 109 -1.31 -12.47 -13.29
N LEU A 110 -2.12 -11.42 -13.39
CA LEU A 110 -2.80 -11.03 -14.61
C LEU A 110 -2.34 -9.64 -15.04
N ALA A 111 -2.22 -9.41 -16.35
CA ALA A 111 -2.14 -8.08 -16.91
C ALA A 111 -3.40 -7.78 -17.72
N LEU A 112 -3.90 -6.55 -17.53
CA LEU A 112 -5.04 -6.01 -18.26
C LEU A 112 -4.60 -4.78 -19.05
N ASP A 113 -5.21 -4.58 -20.20
CA ASP A 113 -5.13 -3.34 -20.96
C ASP A 113 -5.85 -2.21 -20.20
N ALA A 114 -5.18 -1.14 -19.90
CA ALA A 114 -5.72 -0.04 -19.09
C ALA A 114 -6.87 0.72 -19.78
N ALA A 115 -6.91 0.73 -21.12
CA ALA A 115 -7.95 1.42 -21.87
C ALA A 115 -9.26 0.64 -21.95
N SER A 116 -9.17 -0.68 -22.13
CA SER A 116 -10.32 -1.56 -22.41
C SER A 116 -10.67 -2.53 -21.27
N GLY A 117 -9.77 -2.75 -20.32
CA GLY A 117 -9.92 -3.75 -19.28
C GLY A 117 -9.74 -5.21 -19.77
N LYS A 118 -9.36 -5.41 -21.03
CA LYS A 118 -9.15 -6.76 -21.59
C LYS A 118 -7.96 -7.42 -20.91
N ILE A 119 -8.13 -8.67 -20.47
CA ILE A 119 -7.02 -9.48 -19.97
C ILE A 119 -6.07 -9.76 -21.14
N LEU A 120 -4.82 -9.28 -21.03
CA LEU A 120 -3.76 -9.47 -22.01
C LEU A 120 -3.11 -10.84 -21.83
N TRP A 121 -2.82 -11.20 -20.59
CA TRP A 121 -2.31 -12.50 -20.19
C TRP A 121 -2.68 -12.82 -18.74
N ASP A 122 -2.64 -14.11 -18.40
CA ASP A 122 -2.95 -14.68 -17.09
C ASP A 122 -1.95 -15.79 -16.79
N THR A 123 -0.98 -15.51 -15.92
CA THR A 123 0.14 -16.42 -15.60
C THR A 123 -0.09 -17.12 -14.28
N LEU A 124 -0.03 -18.45 -14.30
CA LEU A 124 0.06 -19.28 -13.09
C LEU A 124 1.46 -19.15 -12.49
N ALA A 125 1.55 -18.52 -11.31
CA ALA A 125 2.80 -18.40 -10.57
C ALA A 125 3.16 -19.72 -9.84
N VAL A 126 2.19 -20.26 -9.12
CA VAL A 126 2.33 -21.51 -8.37
C VAL A 126 0.96 -22.12 -8.09
N GLU A 127 0.91 -23.45 -8.10
CA GLU A 127 -0.21 -24.25 -7.62
C GLU A 127 0.25 -25.08 -6.44
N ALA A 128 -0.39 -24.94 -5.29
CA ALA A 128 0.00 -25.63 -4.07
C ALA A 128 -1.12 -25.55 -3.00
N ILE A 129 -0.94 -26.33 -1.94
CA ILE A 129 -1.71 -26.15 -0.69
C ILE A 129 -1.08 -25.00 0.10
N PRO A 130 -1.87 -24.04 0.64
CA PRO A 130 -1.34 -22.98 1.49
C PRO A 130 -0.56 -23.53 2.68
N LYS A 131 0.64 -22.99 2.97
CA LYS A 131 1.45 -23.41 4.13
C LYS A 131 0.85 -22.90 5.45
N VAL A 132 0.04 -21.83 5.40
CA VAL A 132 -0.68 -21.25 6.55
C VAL A 132 -2.12 -20.94 6.15
N GLN A 133 -2.99 -20.96 7.13
CA GLN A 133 -4.40 -20.58 6.94
C GLN A 133 -4.53 -19.07 6.74
N ARG A 134 -5.68 -18.64 6.25
CA ARG A 134 -6.09 -17.21 6.18
C ARG A 134 -7.20 -16.92 7.18
N HIS A 135 -7.41 -15.66 7.49
CA HIS A 135 -8.60 -15.22 8.20
C HIS A 135 -9.86 -15.41 7.34
N THR A 136 -11.00 -15.65 7.95
CA THR A 136 -12.30 -15.77 7.25
C THR A 136 -12.67 -14.50 6.44
N LYS A 137 -12.07 -13.35 6.78
CA LYS A 137 -12.26 -12.05 6.10
C LYS A 137 -11.10 -11.67 5.17
N ALA A 138 -10.07 -12.50 5.05
CA ALA A 138 -8.89 -12.30 4.21
C ALA A 138 -8.88 -13.28 3.03
N SER A 139 -7.89 -13.17 2.17
CA SER A 139 -7.60 -14.11 1.09
C SER A 139 -6.20 -14.70 1.26
N HIS A 140 -5.83 -15.65 0.41
CA HIS A 140 -4.45 -16.12 0.27
C HIS A 140 -3.59 -15.17 -0.61
N CYS A 141 -4.15 -14.02 -1.03
CA CYS A 141 -3.50 -13.03 -1.88
C CYS A 141 -3.84 -11.61 -1.38
N ASN A 142 -3.12 -11.15 -0.34
CA ASN A 142 -3.37 -9.83 0.26
C ASN A 142 -2.33 -8.79 -0.13
N SER A 143 -1.08 -9.21 -0.43
CA SER A 143 0.01 -8.30 -0.80
C SER A 143 -0.21 -7.72 -2.18
N THR A 144 -0.11 -6.41 -2.32
CA THR A 144 -0.15 -5.70 -3.59
C THR A 144 1.20 -5.89 -4.31
N PRO A 145 1.22 -6.22 -5.60
CA PRO A 145 2.47 -6.31 -6.35
C PRO A 145 3.14 -4.93 -6.49
N ALA A 146 4.42 -4.94 -6.91
CA ALA A 146 5.17 -3.74 -7.28
C ALA A 146 5.83 -3.91 -8.64
N THR A 147 6.04 -2.81 -9.37
CA THR A 147 6.73 -2.80 -10.66
C THR A 147 7.66 -1.59 -10.79
N ASP A 148 8.72 -1.74 -11.58
CA ASP A 148 9.58 -0.65 -12.06
C ASP A 148 9.31 -0.31 -13.54
N GLY A 149 8.26 -0.91 -14.14
CA GLY A 149 7.94 -0.82 -15.56
C GLY A 149 8.56 -1.91 -16.43
N GLN A 150 9.50 -2.71 -15.90
CA GLN A 150 10.15 -3.83 -16.58
C GLN A 150 9.97 -5.15 -15.84
N HIS A 151 9.92 -5.10 -14.53
CA HIS A 151 9.74 -6.25 -13.63
C HIS A 151 8.45 -6.09 -12.84
N ILE A 152 7.77 -7.19 -12.56
CA ILE A 152 6.63 -7.22 -11.64
C ILE A 152 6.99 -8.18 -10.50
N VAL A 153 7.04 -7.68 -9.28
CA VAL A 153 7.31 -8.47 -8.08
C VAL A 153 6.01 -8.66 -7.31
N ALA A 154 5.65 -9.92 -7.05
CA ALA A 154 4.47 -10.30 -6.29
C ALA A 154 4.84 -11.21 -5.11
N ILE A 155 4.25 -10.99 -3.94
CA ILE A 155 4.32 -11.90 -2.80
C ILE A 155 2.99 -12.64 -2.69
N PHE A 156 3.05 -13.95 -2.79
CA PHE A 156 1.89 -14.84 -2.71
C PHE A 156 1.79 -15.50 -1.33
N GLY A 157 1.72 -14.67 -0.30
CA GLY A 157 1.62 -15.12 1.09
C GLY A 157 2.68 -16.18 1.43
N SER A 158 2.25 -17.32 1.94
CA SER A 158 3.13 -18.41 2.35
C SER A 158 3.85 -19.15 1.20
N GLN A 159 3.58 -18.79 -0.06
CA GLN A 159 4.24 -19.40 -1.22
C GLN A 159 5.52 -18.68 -1.62
N GLY A 160 5.76 -17.47 -1.07
CA GLY A 160 6.98 -16.71 -1.30
C GLY A 160 6.82 -15.55 -2.29
N MET A 161 7.95 -15.08 -2.81
CA MET A 161 8.07 -13.93 -3.69
C MET A 161 8.47 -14.38 -5.10
N PHE A 162 7.85 -13.76 -6.10
CA PHE A 162 8.02 -14.09 -7.52
C PHE A 162 8.25 -12.81 -8.31
N CYS A 163 9.19 -12.84 -9.24
CA CYS A 163 9.46 -11.75 -10.18
C CYS A 163 9.16 -12.21 -11.60
N PHE A 164 8.44 -11.39 -12.33
CA PHE A 164 8.03 -11.62 -13.72
C PHE A 164 8.49 -10.45 -14.59
N ASP A 165 8.65 -10.70 -15.88
CA ASP A 165 8.73 -9.63 -16.88
C ASP A 165 7.32 -9.09 -17.22
N THR A 166 7.26 -8.06 -18.06
CA THR A 166 6.00 -7.43 -18.48
C THR A 166 5.13 -8.31 -19.35
N GLU A 167 5.64 -9.40 -19.89
CA GLU A 167 4.92 -10.41 -20.66
C GLU A 167 4.43 -11.57 -19.79
N GLY A 168 4.65 -11.50 -18.46
CA GLY A 168 4.21 -12.49 -17.49
C GLY A 168 5.10 -13.73 -17.38
N LYS A 169 6.30 -13.69 -17.97
CA LYS A 169 7.27 -14.79 -17.84
C LYS A 169 7.99 -14.69 -16.51
N LEU A 170 8.06 -15.79 -15.76
CA LEU A 170 8.80 -15.87 -14.52
C LEU A 170 10.30 -15.69 -14.75
N ILE A 171 10.91 -14.74 -14.07
CA ILE A 171 12.36 -14.47 -14.07
C ILE A 171 13.01 -15.22 -12.93
N TRP A 172 12.53 -15.00 -11.70
CA TRP A 172 13.02 -15.70 -10.50
C TRP A 172 11.93 -15.83 -9.44
N LYS A 173 12.14 -16.75 -8.50
CA LYS A 173 11.30 -16.92 -7.31
C LYS A 173 12.15 -17.10 -6.07
N LYS A 174 11.60 -16.69 -4.90
CA LYS A 174 12.26 -16.76 -3.60
C LYS A 174 11.32 -17.30 -2.54
N ASP A 175 11.74 -18.32 -1.82
CA ASP A 175 11.04 -18.74 -0.59
C ASP A 175 11.37 -17.74 0.53
N LEU A 176 10.35 -17.19 1.16
CA LEU A 176 10.46 -16.24 2.27
C LEU A 176 10.17 -16.91 3.63
N GLY A 177 9.98 -18.22 3.64
CA GLY A 177 9.54 -18.99 4.80
C GLY A 177 8.02 -19.16 4.84
N PRO A 178 7.47 -19.68 5.95
CA PRO A 178 6.05 -19.99 6.07
C PRO A 178 5.15 -18.74 6.11
N MET A 179 5.69 -17.55 6.39
CA MET A 179 4.98 -16.27 6.44
C MET A 179 3.76 -16.33 7.40
N ASP A 180 3.95 -16.97 8.55
CA ASP A 180 2.93 -17.12 9.58
C ASP A 180 2.62 -15.78 10.24
N SER A 181 1.46 -15.22 9.91
CA SER A 181 1.00 -13.91 10.35
C SER A 181 -0.29 -14.01 11.19
N GLY A 182 -0.34 -14.99 12.08
CA GLY A 182 -1.37 -15.09 13.11
C GLY A 182 -1.27 -13.97 14.14
N TYR A 183 -2.36 -13.75 14.89
CA TYR A 183 -2.34 -12.78 15.98
C TYR A 183 -1.44 -13.29 17.12
N TYR A 184 -0.49 -12.49 17.58
CA TYR A 184 0.55 -12.93 18.53
C TYR A 184 0.01 -13.44 19.87
N MET A 185 -1.16 -12.95 20.33
CA MET A 185 -1.84 -13.47 21.53
C MET A 185 -2.69 -14.72 21.28
N ALA A 186 -3.03 -15.00 20.01
CA ALA A 186 -3.77 -16.17 19.59
C ALA A 186 -3.16 -16.69 18.26
N PRO A 187 -1.99 -17.34 18.27
CA PRO A 187 -1.26 -17.72 17.07
C PRO A 187 -2.03 -18.62 16.10
N THR A 188 -3.04 -19.34 16.60
CA THR A 188 -3.95 -20.14 15.77
C THR A 188 -4.96 -19.31 14.99
N ALA A 189 -5.14 -18.02 15.33
CA ALA A 189 -5.94 -17.07 14.59
C ALA A 189 -5.10 -16.49 13.44
N GLN A 190 -4.99 -17.22 12.34
CA GLN A 190 -4.19 -16.85 11.18
C GLN A 190 -4.89 -15.75 10.38
N TRP A 191 -4.25 -14.58 10.25
CA TRP A 191 -4.82 -13.46 9.51
C TRP A 191 -4.28 -13.33 8.09
N GLY A 192 -3.19 -14.02 7.81
CA GLY A 192 -2.52 -14.01 6.52
C GLY A 192 -1.56 -12.82 6.39
N PHE A 193 -0.52 -13.03 5.60
CA PHE A 193 0.49 -12.03 5.31
C PHE A 193 -0.08 -10.90 4.45
N GLY A 194 0.19 -9.64 4.78
CA GLY A 194 -0.41 -8.47 4.12
C GLY A 194 0.58 -7.38 3.71
N SER A 195 1.83 -7.40 4.18
CA SER A 195 2.84 -6.44 3.73
C SER A 195 3.16 -6.62 2.25
N SER A 196 3.34 -5.53 1.52
CA SER A 196 3.62 -5.53 0.08
C SER A 196 5.10 -5.29 -0.19
N PRO A 197 5.66 -5.83 -1.28
CA PRO A 197 7.02 -5.51 -1.71
C PRO A 197 7.09 -4.06 -2.18
N ILE A 198 8.29 -3.46 -2.09
CA ILE A 198 8.61 -2.16 -2.68
C ILE A 198 9.79 -2.36 -3.62
N ILE A 199 9.75 -1.77 -4.80
CA ILE A 199 10.88 -1.69 -5.71
C ILE A 199 11.45 -0.26 -5.64
N HIS A 200 12.74 -0.15 -5.36
CA HIS A 200 13.46 1.12 -5.33
C HIS A 200 14.94 0.90 -5.66
N GLU A 201 15.49 1.70 -6.57
CA GLU A 201 16.91 1.64 -6.99
C GLU A 201 17.45 0.21 -7.25
N GLY A 202 16.70 -0.59 -8.02
CA GLY A 202 17.11 -1.95 -8.39
C GLY A 202 17.04 -2.96 -7.24
N LYS A 203 16.42 -2.63 -6.10
CA LYS A 203 16.23 -3.51 -4.97
C LYS A 203 14.74 -3.77 -4.71
N VAL A 204 14.44 -4.96 -4.21
CA VAL A 204 13.14 -5.32 -3.66
C VAL A 204 13.23 -5.33 -2.15
N ILE A 205 12.46 -4.47 -1.49
CA ILE A 205 12.38 -4.40 -0.03
C ILE A 205 11.18 -5.20 0.45
N VAL A 206 11.39 -6.07 1.43
CA VAL A 206 10.35 -6.92 2.02
C VAL A 206 10.39 -6.85 3.53
N LEU A 207 9.26 -6.52 4.14
CA LEU A 207 9.05 -6.64 5.58
C LEU A 207 8.32 -7.93 5.88
N CYS A 208 8.96 -8.82 6.63
CA CYS A 208 8.41 -10.08 7.10
C CYS A 208 8.32 -10.07 8.62
N ASP A 209 7.39 -9.30 9.18
CA ASP A 209 7.03 -9.39 10.59
C ASP A 209 6.02 -10.53 10.75
N VAL A 210 6.47 -11.62 11.34
CA VAL A 210 5.78 -12.91 11.42
C VAL A 210 5.92 -13.50 12.83
N GLN A 211 5.31 -14.67 13.09
CA GLN A 211 5.32 -15.29 14.43
C GLN A 211 6.73 -15.67 14.91
N LYS A 212 7.63 -16.02 13.99
CA LYS A 212 9.00 -16.42 14.31
C LYS A 212 9.94 -15.89 13.23
N ASP A 213 11.12 -15.45 13.67
CA ASP A 213 12.20 -15.02 12.78
C ASP A 213 11.79 -13.84 11.87
N SER A 214 11.14 -12.83 12.48
CA SER A 214 10.81 -11.57 11.80
C SER A 214 12.03 -10.87 11.25
N TYR A 215 11.91 -10.27 10.07
CA TYR A 215 13.02 -9.56 9.44
C TYR A 215 12.56 -8.48 8.44
N LEU A 216 13.46 -7.54 8.20
CA LEU A 216 13.43 -6.64 7.03
C LEU A 216 14.59 -7.07 6.11
N ALA A 217 14.34 -7.19 4.80
CA ALA A 217 15.37 -7.60 3.86
C ALA A 217 15.30 -6.84 2.54
N ALA A 218 16.44 -6.74 1.88
CA ALA A 218 16.56 -6.30 0.50
C ALA A 218 17.10 -7.41 -0.39
N PHE A 219 16.49 -7.51 -1.57
CA PHE A 219 16.90 -8.45 -2.61
C PHE A 219 17.25 -7.68 -3.88
N ASP A 220 18.19 -8.18 -4.65
CA ASP A 220 18.49 -7.69 -5.97
C ASP A 220 17.31 -7.93 -6.90
N LEU A 221 16.84 -6.90 -7.61
CA LEU A 221 15.66 -6.99 -8.47
C LEU A 221 15.90 -7.92 -9.67
N ALA A 222 17.13 -7.97 -10.19
CA ALA A 222 17.42 -8.71 -11.41
C ALA A 222 17.44 -10.24 -11.21
N ASP A 223 17.90 -10.73 -10.05
CA ASP A 223 18.11 -12.16 -9.83
C ASP A 223 17.53 -12.70 -8.51
N GLY A 224 16.95 -11.84 -7.67
CA GLY A 224 16.38 -12.22 -6.37
C GLY A 224 17.41 -12.58 -5.32
N ARG A 225 18.70 -12.29 -5.52
CA ARG A 225 19.76 -12.52 -4.54
C ARG A 225 19.58 -11.61 -3.34
N GLU A 226 19.64 -12.16 -2.13
CA GLU A 226 19.56 -11.38 -0.90
C GLU A 226 20.80 -10.48 -0.76
N LEU A 227 20.57 -9.18 -0.63
CA LEU A 227 21.62 -8.18 -0.47
C LEU A 227 21.97 -7.97 1.00
N TRP A 228 20.94 -7.86 1.83
CA TRP A 228 21.04 -7.79 3.28
C TRP A 228 19.75 -8.25 3.95
N ARG A 229 19.85 -8.68 5.21
CA ARG A 229 18.75 -9.05 6.08
C ARG A 229 18.99 -8.53 7.49
N THR A 230 18.01 -7.82 8.04
CA THR A 230 18.04 -7.32 9.41
C THR A 230 16.98 -8.04 10.23
N PRO A 231 17.37 -8.86 11.20
CA PRO A 231 16.44 -9.50 12.13
C PRO A 231 15.65 -8.43 12.91
N ARG A 232 14.38 -8.73 13.18
CA ARG A 232 13.48 -7.88 13.95
C ARG A 232 12.85 -8.64 15.10
N LYS A 233 12.59 -7.95 16.19
CA LYS A 233 11.95 -8.52 17.39
C LYS A 233 10.46 -8.15 17.50
N ASP A 234 9.84 -7.85 16.37
CA ASP A 234 8.43 -7.51 16.35
C ASP A 234 7.54 -8.76 16.25
N VAL A 235 6.27 -8.58 16.57
CA VAL A 235 5.20 -9.54 16.33
C VAL A 235 4.70 -9.39 14.90
N PRO A 236 3.77 -10.24 14.42
CA PRO A 236 3.17 -10.05 13.11
C PRO A 236 2.59 -8.66 12.93
N THR A 237 3.01 -8.00 11.84
CA THR A 237 2.51 -6.70 11.39
C THR A 237 2.06 -6.80 9.94
N TRP A 238 1.22 -5.86 9.49
CA TRP A 238 0.62 -5.89 8.15
C TRP A 238 0.91 -4.62 7.34
N GLY A 239 1.63 -3.66 7.94
CA GLY A 239 2.04 -2.42 7.28
C GLY A 239 3.05 -2.69 6.16
N THR A 240 2.88 -2.00 5.03
CA THR A 240 3.91 -1.95 3.99
C THR A 240 4.95 -0.89 4.37
N PRO A 241 6.25 -1.12 4.24
CA PRO A 241 7.27 -0.10 4.47
C PRO A 241 7.14 1.09 3.51
N THR A 242 7.80 2.20 3.82
CA THR A 242 7.91 3.36 2.92
C THR A 242 9.36 3.80 2.83
N ILE A 243 9.83 4.10 1.61
CA ILE A 243 11.13 4.74 1.41
C ILE A 243 10.98 6.23 1.68
N VAL A 244 11.89 6.76 2.48
CA VAL A 244 11.96 8.18 2.84
C VAL A 244 13.33 8.72 2.47
N GLU A 245 13.35 9.66 1.54
CA GLU A 245 14.57 10.38 1.15
C GLU A 245 14.55 11.77 1.75
N SER A 246 15.54 12.10 2.53
CA SER A 246 15.66 13.41 3.17
C SER A 246 17.11 13.74 3.45
N GLU A 247 17.56 14.96 3.10
CA GLU A 247 18.91 15.49 3.37
C GLU A 247 20.04 14.55 2.94
N GLY A 248 19.85 13.85 1.79
CA GLY A 248 20.84 12.89 1.26
C GLY A 248 20.87 11.53 1.96
N VAL A 249 19.94 11.27 2.87
CA VAL A 249 19.78 9.96 3.53
C VAL A 249 18.53 9.28 2.98
N SER A 250 18.69 8.05 2.47
CA SER A 250 17.59 7.17 2.08
C SER A 250 17.36 6.15 3.18
N GLN A 251 16.15 6.09 3.71
CA GLN A 251 15.78 5.16 4.77
C GLN A 251 14.48 4.44 4.49
N ILE A 252 14.39 3.20 4.96
CA ILE A 252 13.18 2.39 4.95
C ILE A 252 12.49 2.59 6.29
N VAL A 253 11.27 3.13 6.27
CA VAL A 253 10.49 3.33 7.49
C VAL A 253 9.46 2.22 7.61
N VAL A 254 9.43 1.59 8.77
CA VAL A 254 8.55 0.47 9.11
C VAL A 254 7.64 0.86 10.27
N ASN A 255 6.35 0.57 10.12
CA ASN A 255 5.40 0.67 11.22
C ASN A 255 5.32 -0.69 11.93
N GLY A 256 5.63 -0.71 13.21
CA GLY A 256 5.63 -1.89 14.07
C GLY A 256 4.93 -1.62 15.40
N TRP A 257 4.91 -2.59 16.27
CA TRP A 257 4.46 -2.44 17.64
C TRP A 257 5.63 -2.27 18.61
N ARG A 258 6.58 -3.21 18.57
CA ARG A 258 7.79 -3.20 19.43
C ARG A 258 8.98 -2.53 18.74
N GLU A 259 9.01 -2.60 17.42
CA GLU A 259 10.11 -2.09 16.60
C GLU A 259 9.61 -1.27 15.42
N THR A 260 8.76 -0.25 15.68
CA THR A 260 8.61 0.82 14.69
C THR A 260 9.98 1.48 14.49
N GLY A 261 10.40 1.72 13.24
CA GLY A 261 11.75 2.28 13.05
C GLY A 261 12.09 2.70 11.64
N GLY A 262 13.23 3.38 11.53
CA GLY A 262 13.90 3.69 10.27
C GLY A 262 15.16 2.87 10.11
N TYR A 263 15.40 2.39 8.89
CA TYR A 263 16.55 1.55 8.55
C TYR A 263 17.27 2.16 7.36
N ASP A 264 18.59 2.15 7.37
CA ASP A 264 19.41 2.60 6.25
C ASP A 264 19.11 1.75 5.00
N PHE A 265 18.79 2.41 3.90
CA PHE A 265 18.38 1.73 2.67
C PHE A 265 19.49 0.87 2.05
N ALA A 266 20.74 1.32 2.18
CA ALA A 266 21.88 0.63 1.57
C ALA A 266 22.26 -0.64 2.33
N THR A 267 22.20 -0.59 3.66
CA THR A 267 22.78 -1.61 4.55
C THR A 267 21.77 -2.39 5.39
N GLY A 268 20.54 -1.86 5.53
CA GLY A 268 19.53 -2.40 6.44
C GLY A 268 19.80 -2.09 7.92
N SER A 269 20.85 -1.31 8.25
CA SER A 269 21.16 -0.96 9.62
C SER A 269 20.07 -0.10 10.25
N ASN A 270 19.69 -0.39 11.50
CA ASN A 270 18.71 0.40 12.20
C ASN A 270 19.24 1.82 12.49
N LEU A 271 18.51 2.84 12.09
CA LEU A 271 18.84 4.24 12.33
C LEU A 271 18.17 4.77 13.60
N TRP A 272 16.92 4.41 13.82
CA TRP A 272 16.14 4.79 14.99
C TRP A 272 15.04 3.79 15.29
N THR A 273 14.60 3.74 16.54
CA THR A 273 13.50 2.91 17.04
C THR A 273 12.49 3.72 17.81
N LEU A 274 11.23 3.34 17.71
CA LEU A 274 10.10 3.89 18.44
C LEU A 274 9.23 2.76 18.94
N ASP A 275 9.01 2.68 20.24
CA ASP A 275 8.13 1.74 20.90
C ASP A 275 6.80 2.40 21.33
N GLY A 276 5.79 1.60 21.64
CA GLY A 276 4.53 2.07 22.22
C GLY A 276 3.49 2.57 21.19
N GLY A 277 3.23 1.77 20.18
CA GLY A 277 2.08 1.89 19.28
C GLY A 277 0.91 1.01 19.68
N GLY A 278 -0.09 0.86 18.79
CA GLY A 278 -1.09 -0.19 18.86
C GLY A 278 -0.47 -1.54 18.47
N ASP A 279 -0.97 -2.61 19.04
CA ASP A 279 -0.40 -3.96 18.91
C ASP A 279 -0.84 -4.73 17.66
N ILE A 280 -1.55 -4.07 16.74
CA ILE A 280 -1.90 -4.56 15.40
C ILE A 280 -1.56 -3.46 14.39
N PRO A 281 -0.28 -3.26 14.05
CA PRO A 281 0.13 -2.23 13.09
C PRO A 281 -0.24 -2.63 11.66
N VAL A 282 -1.14 -1.88 11.05
CA VAL A 282 -1.57 -2.04 9.65
C VAL A 282 -1.24 -0.82 8.79
N PRO A 283 -1.40 0.43 9.30
CA PRO A 283 -1.15 1.62 8.49
C PRO A 283 0.29 1.69 8.00
N THR A 284 0.45 2.10 6.75
CA THR A 284 1.74 2.37 6.12
C THR A 284 2.27 3.73 6.57
N PRO A 285 3.59 3.90 6.81
CA PRO A 285 4.18 5.21 7.04
C PRO A 285 3.96 6.14 5.84
N VAL A 286 3.67 7.41 6.06
CA VAL A 286 3.51 8.43 5.01
C VAL A 286 4.57 9.49 5.17
N PHE A 287 5.21 9.92 4.07
CA PHE A 287 6.21 10.99 4.10
C PHE A 287 5.71 12.20 3.31
N ALA A 288 5.65 13.35 3.97
CA ALA A 288 5.34 14.64 3.35
C ALA A 288 5.86 15.79 4.24
N HIS A 289 6.09 16.97 3.68
CA HIS A 289 6.53 18.18 4.40
C HIS A 289 7.81 17.98 5.24
N GLY A 290 8.69 17.05 4.85
CA GLY A 290 9.87 16.72 5.65
C GLY A 290 9.54 16.01 6.98
N LEU A 291 8.37 15.39 7.09
CA LEU A 291 7.90 14.65 8.26
C LEU A 291 7.41 13.26 7.87
N ILE A 292 7.65 12.29 8.73
CA ILE A 292 7.18 10.90 8.62
C ILE A 292 5.96 10.76 9.53
N TYR A 293 4.79 10.50 8.95
CA TYR A 293 3.56 10.29 9.70
C TYR A 293 3.37 8.81 9.98
N LEU A 294 3.28 8.48 11.27
CA LEU A 294 3.07 7.13 11.77
C LEU A 294 1.84 7.07 12.65
N THR A 295 1.05 6.03 12.45
CA THR A 295 -0.13 5.77 13.27
C THR A 295 -0.32 4.28 13.44
N SER A 296 -0.85 3.88 14.60
CA SER A 296 -1.36 2.54 14.86
C SER A 296 -2.43 2.65 15.94
N ALA A 297 -3.32 1.67 15.98
CA ALA A 297 -4.32 1.57 17.02
C ALA A 297 -4.52 0.10 17.38
N HIS A 298 -5.49 -0.21 18.20
CA HIS A 298 -5.73 -1.43 18.92
C HIS A 298 -4.95 -1.47 20.25
N GLY A 299 -5.55 -2.07 21.28
CA GLY A 299 -5.02 -2.06 22.63
C GLY A 299 -5.13 -0.69 23.32
N LYS A 300 -4.19 -0.41 24.21
CA LYS A 300 -4.20 0.76 25.10
C LYS A 300 -3.95 2.08 24.39
N TRP A 301 -3.07 2.07 23.38
CA TRP A 301 -2.56 3.25 22.73
C TRP A 301 -3.04 3.37 21.29
N ARG A 302 -3.31 4.60 20.87
CA ARG A 302 -3.73 4.95 19.50
C ARG A 302 -3.01 6.20 19.04
N PRO A 303 -1.68 6.16 18.91
CA PRO A 303 -0.92 7.35 18.56
C PRO A 303 -1.05 7.70 17.08
N LEU A 304 -1.01 9.01 16.80
CA LEU A 304 -0.69 9.60 15.52
C LEU A 304 0.46 10.57 15.73
N ARG A 305 1.59 10.37 15.04
CA ARG A 305 2.84 11.08 15.28
C ARG A 305 3.46 11.56 13.99
N ALA A 306 4.13 12.71 14.03
CA ALA A 306 5.00 13.20 12.96
C ALA A 306 6.45 13.18 13.44
N ILE A 307 7.30 12.44 12.75
CA ILE A 307 8.69 12.18 13.11
C ILE A 307 9.60 12.86 12.11
N ARG A 308 10.68 13.48 12.60
CA ARG A 308 11.72 14.08 11.75
C ARG A 308 12.59 12.98 11.13
N PRO A 309 12.90 13.02 9.83
CA PRO A 309 13.76 12.03 9.19
C PRO A 309 15.17 11.96 9.77
N SER A 310 15.63 13.04 10.44
CA SER A 310 16.91 13.10 11.13
C SER A 310 16.93 12.31 12.45
N ALA A 311 15.84 11.65 12.86
CA ALA A 311 15.77 10.81 14.05
C ALA A 311 16.90 9.79 14.11
N ARG A 312 17.48 9.55 15.29
CA ARG A 312 18.54 8.55 15.53
C ARG A 312 18.38 7.93 16.92
N GLY A 313 18.75 6.64 17.03
CA GLY A 313 18.70 5.89 18.29
C GLY A 313 17.25 5.65 18.77
N SER A 314 17.06 5.43 20.06
CA SER A 314 15.71 5.29 20.63
C SER A 314 15.05 6.66 20.77
N ILE A 315 13.91 6.84 20.12
CA ILE A 315 13.12 8.07 20.16
C ILE A 315 11.81 7.92 20.95
N THR A 316 11.67 6.82 21.69
CA THR A 316 10.47 6.47 22.45
C THR A 316 10.21 7.50 23.54
N PRO A 317 9.06 8.23 23.53
CA PRO A 317 8.70 9.15 24.61
C PRO A 317 8.11 8.39 25.79
N ALA A 318 8.09 9.02 26.97
CA ALA A 318 7.50 8.44 28.17
C ALA A 318 5.97 8.23 28.05
N ASP A 319 5.30 9.08 27.26
CA ASP A 319 3.88 8.95 26.91
C ASP A 319 3.71 9.09 25.39
N PRO A 320 2.84 8.26 24.75
CA PRO A 320 2.66 8.28 23.30
C PRO A 320 2.22 9.60 22.68
N GLY A 321 1.65 10.50 23.46
CA GLY A 321 1.26 11.86 23.03
C GLY A 321 2.33 12.91 23.24
N GLN A 322 3.50 12.57 23.78
CA GLN A 322 4.59 13.53 24.03
C GLN A 322 5.49 13.72 22.81
N VAL A 323 6.02 14.92 22.71
CA VAL A 323 7.04 15.32 21.73
C VAL A 323 8.44 15.27 22.32
N ASN A 324 9.44 15.14 21.44
CA ASN A 324 10.86 15.25 21.79
C ASN A 324 11.63 15.80 20.58
N ALA A 325 12.97 15.76 20.61
CA ALA A 325 13.79 16.27 19.50
C ALA A 325 13.48 15.60 18.15
N ALA A 326 13.10 14.31 18.15
CA ALA A 326 12.78 13.54 16.94
C ALA A 326 11.29 13.62 16.57
N ILE A 327 10.37 13.84 17.50
CA ILE A 327 8.92 13.87 17.29
C ILE A 327 8.46 15.32 17.22
N ALA A 328 8.06 15.77 16.02
CA ALA A 328 7.65 17.15 15.77
C ALA A 328 6.31 17.49 16.44
N TRP A 329 5.33 16.58 16.34
CA TRP A 329 4.07 16.63 17.04
C TRP A 329 3.49 15.22 17.24
N ALA A 330 2.61 15.07 18.21
CA ALA A 330 2.00 13.80 18.56
C ALA A 330 0.61 13.96 19.17
N HIS A 331 -0.28 13.02 18.83
CA HIS A 331 -1.56 12.80 19.49
C HIS A 331 -1.63 11.36 20.00
N GLY A 332 -1.84 11.19 21.31
CA GLY A 332 -1.83 9.85 21.94
C GLY A 332 -3.07 8.98 21.64
N ARG A 333 -4.16 9.58 21.11
CA ARG A 333 -5.46 8.92 20.95
C ARG A 333 -6.17 9.18 19.63
N GLN A 334 -5.48 9.71 18.61
CA GLN A 334 -6.06 10.01 17.28
C GLN A 334 -5.62 9.00 16.21
N GLY A 335 -5.02 7.89 16.61
CA GLY A 335 -4.50 6.88 15.70
C GLY A 335 -5.57 6.07 14.99
N ASN A 336 -5.25 5.66 13.78
CA ASN A 336 -6.06 4.81 12.94
C ASN A 336 -5.74 3.34 13.20
N TYR A 337 -6.74 2.48 13.09
CA TYR A 337 -6.56 1.04 13.28
C TYR A 337 -5.98 0.37 12.03
N MET A 338 -6.67 0.45 10.90
CA MET A 338 -6.24 -0.17 9.64
C MET A 338 -5.92 0.86 8.55
N GLN A 339 -6.49 2.05 8.65
CA GLN A 339 -6.41 3.05 7.61
C GLN A 339 -5.09 3.81 7.67
N THR A 340 -4.34 3.80 6.58
CA THR A 340 -3.21 4.71 6.37
C THR A 340 -3.74 6.15 6.29
N PRO A 341 -3.15 7.12 6.99
CA PRO A 341 -3.53 8.52 6.85
C PRO A 341 -3.21 9.03 5.44
N LEU A 342 -3.91 10.08 5.04
CA LEU A 342 -3.70 10.74 3.76
C LEU A 342 -3.17 12.15 4.00
N VAL A 343 -2.08 12.51 3.33
CA VAL A 343 -1.58 13.89 3.31
C VAL A 343 -1.76 14.46 1.90
N THR A 344 -2.48 15.58 1.80
CA THR A 344 -2.69 16.28 0.54
C THR A 344 -2.72 17.79 0.78
N GLY A 345 -1.95 18.56 -0.01
CA GLY A 345 -1.63 19.93 0.34
C GLY A 345 -1.06 20.01 1.76
N ASP A 346 -1.45 20.98 2.55
CA ASP A 346 -1.01 21.13 3.95
C ASP A 346 -1.89 20.37 4.97
N LEU A 347 -2.80 19.50 4.51
CA LEU A 347 -3.76 18.80 5.35
C LEU A 347 -3.41 17.32 5.51
N LEU A 348 -3.60 16.81 6.73
CA LEU A 348 -3.56 15.38 7.04
C LEU A 348 -4.97 14.91 7.40
N PHE A 349 -5.41 13.85 6.76
CA PHE A 349 -6.69 13.20 7.03
C PHE A 349 -6.49 11.85 7.68
N ALA A 350 -7.04 11.69 8.88
CA ALA A 350 -6.99 10.45 9.66
C ALA A 350 -8.42 9.96 9.89
N CYS A 351 -8.77 8.79 9.35
CA CYS A 351 -10.08 8.16 9.54
C CYS A 351 -9.94 6.96 10.49
N ASN A 352 -10.68 6.93 11.57
CA ASN A 352 -10.66 5.80 12.47
C ASN A 352 -11.66 4.71 12.06
N ASP A 353 -11.55 3.54 12.69
CA ASP A 353 -12.41 2.38 12.45
C ASP A 353 -13.91 2.63 12.71
N GLY A 354 -14.24 3.58 13.57
CA GLY A 354 -15.62 4.03 13.82
C GLY A 354 -16.14 5.06 12.82
N GLY A 355 -15.37 5.42 11.78
CA GLY A 355 -15.77 6.36 10.74
C GLY A 355 -15.72 7.82 11.16
N VAL A 356 -14.92 8.19 12.16
CA VAL A 356 -14.60 9.59 12.44
C VAL A 356 -13.39 9.98 11.62
N LEU A 357 -13.57 10.96 10.75
CA LEU A 357 -12.51 11.60 9.96
C LEU A 357 -12.04 12.84 10.69
N THR A 358 -10.76 12.87 11.05
CA THR A 358 -10.09 14.04 11.61
C THR A 358 -9.22 14.68 10.54
N CYS A 359 -9.40 15.99 10.34
CA CYS A 359 -8.55 16.82 9.49
C CYS A 359 -7.60 17.63 10.38
N LEU A 360 -6.31 17.54 10.09
CA LEU A 360 -5.25 18.23 10.84
C LEU A 360 -4.39 19.06 9.87
N ASP A 361 -3.76 20.10 10.38
CA ASP A 361 -2.61 20.69 9.74
C ASP A 361 -1.45 19.67 9.80
N ALA A 362 -0.91 19.32 8.65
CA ALA A 362 0.09 18.26 8.55
C ALA A 362 1.41 18.64 9.23
N LYS A 363 1.80 19.93 9.21
CA LYS A 363 3.08 20.40 9.74
C LYS A 363 3.09 20.55 11.27
N THR A 364 1.93 20.91 11.83
CA THR A 364 1.80 21.25 13.26
C THR A 364 1.00 20.25 14.08
N GLY A 365 0.19 19.40 13.40
CA GLY A 365 -0.76 18.51 14.06
C GLY A 365 -2.00 19.21 14.63
N ALA A 366 -2.20 20.52 14.39
CA ALA A 366 -3.39 21.24 14.85
C ALA A 366 -4.65 20.68 14.20
N ILE A 367 -5.65 20.32 15.00
CA ILE A 367 -6.91 19.77 14.51
C ILE A 367 -7.77 20.91 13.97
N HIS A 368 -8.15 20.83 12.70
CA HIS A 368 -9.11 21.75 12.07
C HIS A 368 -10.55 21.35 12.37
N TYR A 369 -10.87 20.05 12.20
CA TYR A 369 -12.18 19.49 12.49
C TYR A 369 -12.11 17.96 12.65
N ALA A 370 -13.16 17.39 13.25
CA ALA A 370 -13.41 15.96 13.29
C ALA A 370 -14.89 15.71 13.02
N GLU A 371 -15.20 14.94 11.99
CA GLU A 371 -16.57 14.69 11.54
C GLU A 371 -16.81 13.19 11.31
N ARG A 372 -18.06 12.77 11.51
CA ARG A 372 -18.49 11.40 11.28
C ARG A 372 -18.96 11.23 9.84
N LEU A 373 -18.34 10.27 9.11
CA LEU A 373 -18.65 10.01 7.70
C LEU A 373 -19.95 9.23 7.48
N SER A 374 -20.44 8.51 8.49
CA SER A 374 -21.66 7.70 8.37
C SER A 374 -22.36 7.51 9.70
N GLN A 375 -23.54 6.88 9.68
CA GLN A 375 -24.26 6.50 10.89
C GLN A 375 -23.43 5.52 11.76
N ARG A 376 -23.68 5.51 13.06
CA ARG A 376 -23.02 4.59 14.00
C ARG A 376 -23.22 3.13 13.58
N GLY A 377 -22.20 2.28 13.82
CA GLY A 377 -22.24 0.84 13.55
C GLY A 377 -21.70 0.41 12.19
N GLN A 378 -21.32 1.35 11.32
CA GLN A 378 -20.56 1.00 10.10
C GLN A 378 -19.06 1.03 10.39
N GLY A 379 -18.37 -0.06 10.07
CA GLY A 379 -16.92 -0.16 10.17
C GLY A 379 -16.22 0.39 8.93
N PHE A 380 -15.10 1.06 9.13
CA PHE A 380 -14.23 1.56 8.08
C PHE A 380 -12.89 0.84 8.15
N THR A 381 -12.43 0.30 7.02
CA THR A 381 -11.13 -0.39 6.91
C THR A 381 -10.27 0.16 5.78
N ALA A 382 -10.90 0.76 4.77
CA ALA A 382 -10.20 1.30 3.61
C ALA A 382 -9.42 2.57 3.95
N SER A 383 -8.21 2.68 3.43
CA SER A 383 -7.42 3.90 3.47
C SER A 383 -7.96 4.93 2.47
N PRO A 384 -7.99 6.22 2.82
CA PRO A 384 -8.38 7.28 1.89
C PRO A 384 -7.35 7.43 0.76
N VAL A 385 -7.84 7.83 -0.41
CA VAL A 385 -7.05 8.24 -1.58
C VAL A 385 -7.54 9.61 -2.07
N SER A 386 -6.70 10.35 -2.74
CA SER A 386 -7.00 11.70 -3.21
C SER A 386 -6.49 11.95 -4.62
N VAL A 387 -7.15 12.91 -5.29
CA VAL A 387 -6.65 13.57 -6.49
C VAL A 387 -6.55 15.07 -6.22
N GLU A 388 -5.44 15.70 -6.55
CA GLU A 388 -5.11 17.06 -6.11
C GLU A 388 -6.14 18.16 -6.46
N ARG A 389 -6.95 17.98 -7.48
CA ARG A 389 -7.86 19.04 -7.97
C ARG A 389 -9.05 19.35 -7.07
N TYR A 390 -9.31 18.58 -6.02
CA TYR A 390 -10.49 18.76 -5.16
C TYR A 390 -10.21 19.48 -3.84
N PHE A 391 -8.97 19.87 -3.57
CA PHE A 391 -8.64 20.63 -2.35
C PHE A 391 -8.31 22.07 -2.70
N SER A 392 -9.35 22.93 -2.74
CA SER A 392 -9.17 24.39 -2.83
C SER A 392 -8.55 24.94 -1.54
N ARG A 393 -7.95 26.13 -1.61
CA ARG A 393 -7.20 26.82 -0.53
C ARG A 393 -7.95 27.06 0.79
N GLN A 394 -9.17 26.58 0.94
CA GLN A 394 -9.91 26.56 2.21
C GLN A 394 -10.24 25.11 2.56
N PRO A 395 -10.06 24.68 3.84
CA PRO A 395 -10.46 23.35 4.25
C PRO A 395 -11.96 23.20 3.98
N PRO A 396 -12.37 22.27 3.11
CA PRO A 396 -13.78 22.08 2.83
C PRO A 396 -14.46 21.56 4.10
N ARG A 397 -15.58 22.18 4.48
CA ARG A 397 -16.41 21.70 5.61
C ARG A 397 -17.00 20.31 5.36
N THR A 398 -16.93 19.80 4.11
CA THR A 398 -17.37 18.45 3.73
C THR A 398 -16.56 17.97 2.52
N SER A 399 -15.71 16.96 2.69
CA SER A 399 -15.18 16.16 1.59
C SER A 399 -16.16 15.01 1.31
N LYS A 400 -16.56 14.80 0.05
CA LYS A 400 -17.36 13.63 -0.32
C LYS A 400 -16.42 12.43 -0.40
N PHE A 401 -16.48 11.55 0.59
CA PHE A 401 -15.85 10.25 0.54
C PHE A 401 -16.85 9.24 -0.01
N SER A 402 -16.49 8.55 -1.08
CA SER A 402 -17.31 7.47 -1.61
C SER A 402 -16.70 6.11 -1.26
N ARG A 403 -17.56 5.15 -1.01
CA ARG A 403 -17.21 3.78 -0.57
C ARG A 403 -17.30 2.84 -1.76
N ALA A 404 -16.22 2.08 -2.03
CA ALA A 404 -16.30 0.92 -2.90
C ALA A 404 -16.99 -0.25 -2.17
N LYS A 405 -17.94 -0.93 -2.81
CA LYS A 405 -18.55 -2.16 -2.30
C LYS A 405 -17.61 -3.36 -2.54
N PRO A 406 -17.60 -4.38 -1.66
CA PRO A 406 -16.84 -5.60 -1.91
C PRO A 406 -17.46 -6.41 -3.05
N GLY A 407 -16.63 -6.84 -3.97
CA GLY A 407 -16.98 -7.71 -5.10
C GLY A 407 -15.80 -7.75 -6.07
N GLY A 408 -15.36 -8.94 -6.46
CA GLY A 408 -14.12 -9.20 -7.20
C GLY A 408 -14.06 -8.64 -8.62
N SER A 409 -14.30 -7.35 -8.79
CA SER A 409 -14.17 -6.66 -10.08
C SER A 409 -13.31 -5.42 -9.91
N ILE A 410 -12.40 -5.18 -10.86
CA ILE A 410 -11.67 -3.94 -10.99
C ILE A 410 -12.56 -2.96 -11.75
N LEU A 411 -12.74 -1.77 -11.19
CA LEU A 411 -13.50 -0.67 -11.76
C LEU A 411 -12.55 0.47 -12.11
N LEU A 412 -12.63 0.95 -13.32
CA LEU A 412 -11.95 2.15 -13.81
C LEU A 412 -12.88 3.04 -14.62
#